data_160c2d78aa1511c9b5209d2fab6b4c2f
#
_entry.id   160c2d78aa1511c9b5209d2fab6b4c2f
#
_cell.length_a   1.000
_cell.length_b   1.000
_cell.length_c   1.000
_cell.angle_alpha   90.00
_cell.angle_beta   90.00
_cell.angle_gamma   90.00
#
_symmetry.space_group_name_H-M   'P 1'
#
loop_
_entity.id
_entity.type
_entity.pdbx_description
1 polymer ?
#
loop_
_entity_poly.entity_id
_entity_poly.type
_entity_poly.pdbx_seq_one_letter_code
_entity_poly.pdbx_strand_id
1 'polypeptide(L)'
;GFEHAPMMMMNHNPAYYASRLEQAGFTPAVEMLAYRGSPEYRLPPRVNRLLDRMQGRLEIRPVARAQLVRRAETMRSLFNAAWAGNWGFVPITAEEFRHMVQEMKLLIRPGYVQLAFFDGRPAGFIVALPDLNELIADLDGRLFPTGAVRLLWRIARRRSRRARVPLMGVDPAFQQSLPGAAIAYALIESVRKALLADGIELTEQSWILRQNKGMRSMIEAIGMRAAQTFRIYQRPLSG
;
A
#
# COMPACT_ATOMS: atom_id res chain seq x y z
N GLY A 1 4.51 11.75 14.75
CA GLY A 1 4.08 10.42 14.35
C GLY A 1 4.73 9.29 15.13
N PHE A 2 5.59 9.62 16.14
CA PHE A 2 6.29 8.62 16.97
C PHE A 2 5.36 7.92 17.99
N GLU A 3 4.23 8.50 18.29
CA GLU A 3 3.18 7.99 19.18
C GLU A 3 2.38 6.84 18.56
N HIS A 4 2.48 6.66 17.26
CA HIS A 4 1.72 5.62 16.57
C HIS A 4 2.50 4.32 16.48
N ALA A 5 1.88 3.21 16.88
CA ALA A 5 2.45 1.89 16.62
C ALA A 5 2.65 1.68 15.12
N PRO A 6 3.82 1.14 14.70
CA PRO A 6 4.09 0.88 13.29
C PRO A 6 3.17 -0.20 12.76
N MET A 7 2.67 -0.05 11.54
CA MET A 7 2.03 -1.13 10.81
C MET A 7 3.07 -2.09 10.21
N MET A 8 2.61 -3.25 9.78
CA MET A 8 3.45 -4.27 9.16
C MET A 8 4.32 -3.67 8.05
N MET A 9 5.61 -4.06 8.03
CA MET A 9 6.63 -3.58 7.09
C MET A 9 6.93 -2.07 7.20
N MET A 10 6.62 -1.44 8.33
CA MET A 10 6.96 -0.03 8.57
C MET A 10 8.10 0.07 9.57
N ASN A 11 9.05 0.96 9.28
CA ASN A 11 10.12 1.29 10.21
C ASN A 11 9.56 2.08 11.40
N HIS A 12 10.14 1.84 12.57
CA HIS A 12 9.88 2.64 13.76
C HIS A 12 11.22 2.95 14.45
N ASN A 13 11.62 4.19 14.38
CA ASN A 13 12.88 4.66 14.95
C ASN A 13 12.60 5.65 16.08
N PRO A 14 13.45 5.70 17.11
CA PRO A 14 13.38 6.74 18.15
C PRO A 14 13.52 8.15 17.56
N ALA A 15 12.84 9.12 18.16
CA ALA A 15 12.82 10.50 17.68
C ALA A 15 14.22 11.15 17.57
N TYR A 16 15.16 10.74 18.43
CA TYR A 16 16.51 11.27 18.44
C TYR A 16 17.38 10.87 17.24
N TYR A 17 16.96 9.91 16.42
CA TYR A 17 17.75 9.47 15.24
C TYR A 17 17.98 10.59 14.25
N ALA A 18 16.99 11.45 14.02
CA ALA A 18 17.14 12.59 13.12
C ALA A 18 18.31 13.49 13.53
N SER A 19 18.35 13.91 14.79
CA SER A 19 19.42 14.76 15.32
C SER A 19 20.79 14.08 15.29
N ARG A 20 20.86 12.77 15.52
CA ARG A 20 22.12 12.02 15.43
C ARG A 20 22.66 11.93 14.00
N LEU A 21 21.79 11.71 13.03
CA LEU A 21 22.17 11.70 11.63
C LEU A 21 22.65 13.08 11.17
N GLU A 22 21.95 14.14 11.55
CA GLU A 22 22.31 15.52 11.21
C GLU A 22 23.67 15.92 11.86
N GLN A 23 23.90 15.55 13.13
CA GLN A 23 25.19 15.73 13.81
C GLN A 23 26.33 14.94 13.13
N ALA A 24 26.02 13.81 12.50
CA ALA A 24 26.97 13.02 11.72
C ALA A 24 27.18 13.55 10.28
N GLY A 25 26.62 14.72 9.94
CA GLY A 25 26.78 15.36 8.63
C GLY A 25 25.85 14.83 7.53
N PHE A 26 24.80 14.09 7.90
CA PHE A 26 23.77 13.70 6.94
C PHE A 26 22.73 14.79 6.77
N THR A 27 22.20 14.93 5.55
CA THR A 27 21.11 15.86 5.22
C THR A 27 19.88 15.10 4.71
N PRO A 28 18.66 15.60 4.96
CA PRO A 28 17.46 15.00 4.40
C PRO A 28 17.49 15.00 2.87
N ALA A 29 17.27 13.85 2.24
CA ALA A 29 17.19 13.70 0.79
C ALA A 29 15.75 13.58 0.30
N VAL A 30 14.96 12.73 0.93
CA VAL A 30 13.57 12.46 0.53
C VAL A 30 12.68 12.33 1.76
N GLU A 31 11.48 12.91 1.66
CA GLU A 31 10.42 12.71 2.64
C GLU A 31 9.28 11.89 2.05
N MET A 32 8.78 10.96 2.85
CA MET A 32 7.65 10.10 2.56
C MET A 32 6.61 10.20 3.68
N LEU A 33 5.35 10.10 3.32
CA LEU A 33 4.23 10.21 4.25
C LEU A 33 3.49 8.88 4.36
N ALA A 34 3.04 8.57 5.57
CA ALA A 34 2.01 7.57 5.80
C ALA A 34 0.71 8.28 6.14
N TYR A 35 -0.34 7.94 5.39
CA TYR A 35 -1.69 8.45 5.61
C TYR A 35 -2.51 7.40 6.33
N ARG A 36 -3.32 7.84 7.31
CA ARG A 36 -4.22 6.96 8.07
C ARG A 36 -5.64 7.48 8.04
N GLY A 37 -6.59 6.57 8.11
CA GLY A 37 -8.00 6.88 8.24
C GLY A 37 -8.88 5.63 8.25
N SER A 38 -10.15 5.82 8.61
CA SER A 38 -11.14 4.76 8.52
C SER A 38 -11.49 4.48 7.05
N PRO A 39 -11.75 3.22 6.67
CA PRO A 39 -12.32 2.91 5.37
C PRO A 39 -13.81 3.32 5.27
N GLU A 40 -14.43 3.79 6.34
CA GLU A 40 -15.81 4.27 6.37
C GLU A 40 -15.93 5.70 5.84
N TYR A 41 -15.67 5.87 4.55
CA TYR A 41 -15.88 7.15 3.86
C TYR A 41 -16.79 6.96 2.64
N ARG A 42 -17.30 8.09 2.12
CA ARG A 42 -18.01 8.13 0.84
C ARG A 42 -17.15 8.84 -0.20
N LEU A 43 -17.13 8.30 -1.40
CA LEU A 43 -16.46 8.97 -2.50
C LEU A 43 -17.14 10.33 -2.78
N PRO A 44 -16.36 11.36 -3.07
CA PRO A 44 -16.92 12.65 -3.50
C PRO A 44 -17.84 12.48 -4.74
N PRO A 45 -18.94 13.23 -4.85
CA PRO A 45 -19.87 13.10 -5.97
C PRO A 45 -19.22 13.25 -7.37
N ARG A 46 -18.18 14.09 -7.45
CA ARG A 46 -17.39 14.24 -8.68
C ARG A 46 -16.66 12.95 -9.08
N VAL A 47 -16.21 12.16 -8.10
CA VAL A 47 -15.53 10.88 -8.35
C VAL A 47 -16.54 9.85 -8.82
N ASN A 48 -17.72 9.76 -8.20
CA ASN A 48 -18.79 8.87 -8.66
C ASN A 48 -19.15 9.16 -10.13
N ARG A 49 -19.37 10.43 -10.50
CA ARG A 49 -19.63 10.82 -11.90
C ARG A 49 -18.48 10.46 -12.85
N LEU A 50 -17.23 10.53 -12.37
CA LEU A 50 -16.09 10.09 -13.16
C LEU A 50 -16.12 8.58 -13.41
N LEU A 51 -16.38 7.79 -12.37
CA LEU A 51 -16.48 6.33 -12.48
C LEU A 51 -17.65 5.90 -13.38
N ASP A 52 -18.80 6.58 -13.28
CA ASP A 52 -19.96 6.32 -14.12
C ASP A 52 -19.66 6.51 -15.61
N ARG A 53 -18.87 7.57 -15.96
CA ARG A 53 -18.43 7.81 -17.34
C ARG A 53 -17.49 6.75 -17.89
N MET A 54 -16.83 5.99 -17.04
CA MET A 54 -15.87 4.95 -17.41
C MET A 54 -16.50 3.55 -17.43
N GLN A 55 -17.81 3.44 -17.14
CA GLN A 55 -18.53 2.16 -17.22
C GLN A 55 -18.38 1.54 -18.62
N GLY A 56 -18.20 0.22 -18.65
CA GLY A 56 -17.98 -0.55 -19.88
C GLY A 56 -16.55 -0.52 -20.41
N ARG A 57 -15.72 0.46 -19.99
CA ARG A 57 -14.29 0.56 -20.36
C ARG A 57 -13.35 0.17 -19.23
N LEU A 58 -13.72 0.52 -18.01
CA LEU A 58 -12.94 0.23 -16.79
C LEU A 58 -13.54 -0.96 -16.05
N GLU A 59 -12.73 -1.99 -15.87
CA GLU A 59 -13.10 -3.19 -15.13
C GLU A 59 -12.09 -3.44 -14.02
N ILE A 60 -12.58 -3.73 -12.80
CA ILE A 60 -11.75 -4.12 -11.66
C ILE A 60 -11.98 -5.60 -11.37
N ARG A 61 -10.89 -6.36 -11.37
CA ARG A 61 -10.91 -7.81 -11.15
C ARG A 61 -10.12 -8.17 -9.90
N PRO A 62 -10.74 -8.83 -8.90
CA PRO A 62 -10.00 -9.37 -7.78
C PRO A 62 -9.06 -10.48 -8.23
N VAL A 63 -7.86 -10.50 -7.68
CA VAL A 63 -6.91 -11.59 -7.89
C VAL A 63 -7.06 -12.59 -6.77
N ALA A 64 -7.61 -13.75 -7.08
CA ALA A 64 -7.75 -14.82 -6.12
C ALA A 64 -6.37 -15.33 -5.67
N ARG A 65 -6.26 -15.77 -4.40
CA ARG A 65 -5.02 -16.27 -3.80
C ARG A 65 -4.32 -17.36 -4.66
N ALA A 66 -5.11 -18.23 -5.29
CA ALA A 66 -4.60 -19.28 -6.18
C ALA A 66 -4.02 -18.70 -7.48
N GLN A 67 -4.41 -17.48 -7.86
CA GLN A 67 -3.99 -16.84 -9.11
C GLN A 67 -2.79 -15.91 -8.94
N LEU A 68 -2.40 -15.58 -7.69
CA LEU A 68 -1.36 -14.59 -7.39
C LEU A 68 -0.06 -14.85 -8.14
N VAL A 69 0.45 -16.08 -8.08
CA VAL A 69 1.72 -16.43 -8.77
C VAL A 69 1.57 -16.31 -10.28
N ARG A 70 0.42 -16.72 -10.85
CA ARG A 70 0.15 -16.60 -12.28
C ARG A 70 0.02 -15.15 -12.74
N ARG A 71 -0.50 -14.27 -11.88
CA ARG A 71 -0.65 -12.84 -12.17
C ARG A 71 0.56 -12.00 -11.74
N ALA A 72 1.56 -12.61 -11.11
CA ALA A 72 2.74 -11.92 -10.58
C ALA A 72 3.44 -11.09 -11.67
N GLU A 73 3.63 -11.65 -12.87
CA GLU A 73 4.31 -10.93 -13.96
C GLU A 73 3.55 -9.68 -14.42
N THR A 74 2.23 -9.76 -14.55
CA THR A 74 1.40 -8.58 -14.87
C THR A 74 1.53 -7.51 -13.79
N MET A 75 1.47 -7.89 -12.50
CA MET A 75 1.61 -6.96 -11.39
C MET A 75 3.01 -6.37 -11.30
N ARG A 76 4.06 -7.17 -11.51
CA ARG A 76 5.45 -6.71 -11.56
C ARG A 76 5.70 -5.69 -12.67
N SER A 77 5.21 -5.99 -13.87
CA SER A 77 5.35 -5.08 -15.01
C SER A 77 4.68 -3.74 -14.73
N LEU A 78 3.45 -3.75 -14.21
CA LEU A 78 2.74 -2.52 -13.79
C LEU A 78 3.48 -1.80 -12.65
N PHE A 79 4.02 -2.54 -11.68
CA PHE A 79 4.79 -1.97 -10.57
C PHE A 79 6.04 -1.26 -11.08
N ASN A 80 6.87 -1.96 -11.85
CA ASN A 80 8.10 -1.38 -12.39
C ASN A 80 7.83 -0.15 -13.27
N ALA A 81 6.79 -0.21 -14.11
CA ALA A 81 6.42 0.92 -14.95
C ALA A 81 5.90 2.11 -14.14
N ALA A 82 4.98 1.87 -13.20
CA ALA A 82 4.36 2.93 -12.41
C ALA A 82 5.34 3.65 -11.47
N TRP A 83 6.40 2.97 -11.01
CA TRP A 83 7.34 3.46 -10.03
C TRP A 83 8.68 3.91 -10.61
N ALA A 84 8.90 3.72 -11.92
CA ALA A 84 10.16 4.03 -12.60
C ALA A 84 10.65 5.48 -12.38
N GLY A 85 9.73 6.45 -12.22
CA GLY A 85 10.06 7.85 -11.94
C GLY A 85 10.27 8.19 -10.47
N ASN A 86 10.15 7.24 -9.54
CA ASN A 86 10.33 7.51 -8.12
C ASN A 86 11.82 7.56 -7.77
N TRP A 87 12.17 8.44 -6.85
CA TRP A 87 13.53 8.58 -6.35
C TRP A 87 14.07 7.25 -5.80
N GLY A 88 15.26 6.86 -6.26
CA GLY A 88 15.94 5.65 -5.78
C GLY A 88 15.25 4.33 -6.17
N PHE A 89 14.27 4.36 -7.07
CA PHE A 89 13.61 3.14 -7.50
C PHE A 89 14.54 2.25 -8.31
N VAL A 90 14.61 0.99 -7.95
CA VAL A 90 15.28 -0.07 -8.70
C VAL A 90 14.22 -1.07 -9.16
N PRO A 91 14.15 -1.39 -10.46
CA PRO A 91 13.18 -2.35 -10.95
C PRO A 91 13.35 -3.72 -10.28
N ILE A 92 12.27 -4.26 -9.77
CA ILE A 92 12.27 -5.60 -9.17
C ILE A 92 12.29 -6.69 -10.26
N THR A 93 13.12 -7.70 -10.08
CA THR A 93 13.21 -8.84 -10.99
C THR A 93 11.96 -9.74 -10.88
N ALA A 94 11.77 -10.61 -11.87
CA ALA A 94 10.66 -11.57 -11.86
C ALA A 94 10.77 -12.59 -10.71
N GLU A 95 11.98 -12.95 -10.34
CA GLU A 95 12.25 -13.90 -9.26
C GLU A 95 11.96 -13.28 -7.90
N GLU A 96 12.50 -12.09 -7.62
CA GLU A 96 12.24 -11.34 -6.36
C GLU A 96 10.75 -11.07 -6.19
N PHE A 97 10.05 -10.60 -7.23
CA PHE A 97 8.62 -10.33 -7.13
C PHE A 97 7.81 -11.60 -6.86
N ARG A 98 8.17 -12.72 -7.52
CA ARG A 98 7.52 -14.01 -7.28
C ARG A 98 7.75 -14.51 -5.86
N HIS A 99 8.97 -14.36 -5.35
CA HIS A 99 9.30 -14.71 -3.97
C HIS A 99 8.47 -13.89 -2.98
N MET A 100 8.44 -12.57 -3.14
CA MET A 100 7.61 -11.67 -2.32
C MET A 100 6.11 -12.06 -2.34
N VAL A 101 5.57 -12.40 -3.52
CA VAL A 101 4.18 -12.86 -3.65
C VAL A 101 3.95 -14.18 -2.89
N GLN A 102 4.91 -15.10 -2.93
CA GLN A 102 4.80 -16.38 -2.21
C GLN A 102 4.80 -16.18 -0.70
N GLU A 103 5.67 -15.33 -0.17
CA GLU A 103 5.72 -15.01 1.26
C GLU A 103 4.44 -14.33 1.74
N MET A 104 3.91 -13.37 0.96
CA MET A 104 2.69 -12.62 1.33
C MET A 104 1.42 -13.43 1.12
N LYS A 105 1.45 -14.52 0.35
CA LYS A 105 0.26 -15.31 -0.04
C LYS A 105 -0.60 -15.75 1.14
N LEU A 106 0.00 -16.03 2.30
CA LEU A 106 -0.75 -16.45 3.49
C LEU A 106 -1.61 -15.31 4.05
N LEU A 107 -1.15 -14.07 3.93
CA LEU A 107 -1.80 -12.89 4.49
C LEU A 107 -2.87 -12.31 3.55
N ILE A 108 -2.78 -12.60 2.25
CA ILE A 108 -3.70 -12.03 1.27
C ILE A 108 -5.10 -12.65 1.42
N ARG A 109 -6.07 -11.77 1.61
CA ARG A 109 -7.49 -12.09 1.74
C ARG A 109 -8.24 -11.83 0.41
N PRO A 110 -9.41 -12.44 0.21
CA PRO A 110 -10.24 -12.14 -0.98
C PRO A 110 -10.50 -10.64 -1.11
N GLY A 111 -10.30 -10.11 -2.32
CA GLY A 111 -10.51 -8.69 -2.60
C GLY A 111 -9.40 -7.75 -2.17
N TYR A 112 -8.33 -8.21 -1.49
CA TYR A 112 -7.21 -7.37 -1.07
C TYR A 112 -6.20 -7.09 -2.18
N VAL A 113 -6.21 -7.90 -3.24
CA VAL A 113 -5.42 -7.65 -4.45
C VAL A 113 -6.39 -7.46 -5.61
N GLN A 114 -6.29 -6.32 -6.27
CA GLN A 114 -7.13 -5.96 -7.40
C GLN A 114 -6.27 -5.58 -8.60
N LEU A 115 -6.73 -5.97 -9.77
CA LEU A 115 -6.19 -5.52 -11.06
C LEU A 115 -7.26 -4.70 -11.78
N ALA A 116 -6.86 -3.55 -12.30
CA ALA A 116 -7.68 -2.74 -13.19
C ALA A 116 -7.34 -3.04 -14.65
N PHE A 117 -8.40 -3.12 -15.46
CA PHE A 117 -8.30 -3.23 -16.91
C PHE A 117 -9.03 -2.04 -17.52
N PHE A 118 -8.40 -1.40 -18.48
CA PHE A 118 -9.01 -0.32 -19.26
C PHE A 118 -8.99 -0.70 -20.73
N ASP A 119 -10.17 -0.73 -21.37
CA ASP A 119 -10.35 -1.26 -22.72
C ASP A 119 -9.70 -2.65 -22.91
N GLY A 120 -9.86 -3.53 -21.90
CA GLY A 120 -9.33 -4.90 -21.89
C GLY A 120 -7.83 -5.04 -21.58
N ARG A 121 -7.06 -3.94 -21.44
CA ARG A 121 -5.63 -3.97 -21.13
C ARG A 121 -5.38 -3.75 -19.65
N PRO A 122 -4.40 -4.46 -19.03
CA PRO A 122 -4.00 -4.15 -17.66
C PRO A 122 -3.57 -2.68 -17.54
N ALA A 123 -4.15 -1.96 -16.60
CA ALA A 123 -3.98 -0.52 -16.47
C ALA A 123 -3.58 -0.07 -15.05
N GLY A 124 -3.65 -0.96 -14.08
CA GLY A 124 -3.25 -0.66 -12.70
C GLY A 124 -3.51 -1.81 -11.75
N PHE A 125 -3.00 -1.67 -10.54
CA PHE A 125 -3.20 -2.66 -9.47
C PHE A 125 -3.14 -1.98 -8.10
N ILE A 126 -3.69 -2.67 -7.10
CA ILE A 126 -3.60 -2.29 -5.69
C ILE A 126 -3.48 -3.55 -4.84
N VAL A 127 -2.70 -3.45 -3.77
CA VAL A 127 -2.52 -4.52 -2.77
C VAL A 127 -2.78 -3.95 -1.39
N ALA A 128 -3.63 -4.62 -0.63
CA ALA A 128 -3.80 -4.41 0.80
C ALA A 128 -3.34 -5.65 1.57
N LEU A 129 -2.88 -5.44 2.80
CA LEU A 129 -2.47 -6.49 3.72
C LEU A 129 -3.06 -6.21 5.11
N PRO A 130 -3.52 -7.22 5.85
CA PRO A 130 -3.86 -7.05 7.25
C PRO A 130 -2.62 -6.68 8.05
N ASP A 131 -2.77 -5.89 9.10
CA ASP A 131 -1.65 -5.51 9.97
C ASP A 131 -1.25 -6.69 10.85
N LEU A 132 -0.15 -7.35 10.49
CA LEU A 132 0.38 -8.47 11.25
C LEU A 132 0.92 -8.03 12.63
N ASN A 133 1.44 -6.79 12.74
CA ASN A 133 1.95 -6.27 14.00
C ASN A 133 0.86 -6.21 15.07
N GLU A 134 -0.40 -5.90 14.68
CA GLU A 134 -1.54 -5.98 15.59
C GLU A 134 -1.78 -7.40 16.10
N LEU A 135 -1.57 -8.41 15.25
CA LEU A 135 -1.82 -9.80 15.60
C LEU A 135 -0.75 -10.43 16.50
N ILE A 136 0.46 -9.86 16.51
CA ILE A 136 1.60 -10.35 17.30
C ILE A 136 1.92 -9.48 18.51
N ALA A 137 1.23 -8.38 18.73
CA ALA A 137 1.58 -7.35 19.73
C ALA A 137 1.69 -7.89 21.16
N ASP A 138 0.90 -8.90 21.52
CA ASP A 138 0.88 -9.52 22.85
C ASP A 138 1.71 -10.81 22.94
N LEU A 139 2.51 -11.14 21.93
CA LEU A 139 3.37 -12.32 21.95
C LEU A 139 4.75 -12.04 22.56
N ASP A 140 5.10 -10.79 22.86
CA ASP A 140 6.36 -10.33 23.45
C ASP A 140 7.61 -10.98 22.81
N GLY A 141 7.57 -11.15 21.49
CA GLY A 141 8.64 -11.80 20.72
C GLY A 141 8.71 -13.34 20.88
N ARG A 142 7.78 -13.95 21.62
CA ARG A 142 7.77 -15.40 21.90
C ARG A 142 6.80 -16.13 20.98
N LEU A 143 7.33 -16.77 19.94
CA LEU A 143 6.52 -17.52 18.97
C LEU A 143 6.25 -18.97 19.44
N PHE A 144 7.16 -19.57 20.20
CA PHE A 144 7.05 -20.94 20.67
C PHE A 144 6.88 -21.02 22.20
N PRO A 145 6.14 -22.04 22.70
CA PRO A 145 5.48 -23.12 21.95
C PRO A 145 4.10 -22.75 21.41
N THR A 146 3.36 -21.79 21.98
CA THR A 146 1.93 -21.54 21.70
C THR A 146 1.67 -20.31 20.80
N GLY A 147 2.64 -19.39 20.71
CA GLY A 147 2.49 -18.14 19.94
C GLY A 147 2.23 -18.38 18.46
N ALA A 148 2.92 -19.34 17.85
CA ALA A 148 2.72 -19.68 16.43
C ALA A 148 1.29 -20.18 16.16
N VAL A 149 0.76 -21.06 17.01
CA VAL A 149 -0.62 -21.58 16.88
C VAL A 149 -1.62 -20.44 17.05
N ARG A 150 -1.41 -19.58 18.07
CA ARG A 150 -2.25 -18.41 18.31
C ARG A 150 -2.24 -17.45 17.11
N LEU A 151 -1.07 -17.17 16.53
CA LEU A 151 -0.92 -16.31 15.37
C LEU A 151 -1.65 -16.89 14.15
N LEU A 152 -1.44 -18.15 13.82
CA LEU A 152 -2.11 -18.83 12.71
C LEU A 152 -3.64 -18.82 12.89
N TRP A 153 -4.11 -19.06 14.12
CA TRP A 153 -5.54 -18.98 14.44
C TRP A 153 -6.09 -17.57 14.24
N ARG A 154 -5.37 -16.53 14.68
CA ARG A 154 -5.78 -15.13 14.48
C ARG A 154 -5.84 -14.75 13.00
N ILE A 155 -4.85 -15.18 12.21
CA ILE A 155 -4.85 -14.97 10.75
C ILE A 155 -6.06 -15.67 10.12
N ALA A 156 -6.30 -16.93 10.45
CA ALA A 156 -7.43 -17.72 9.93
C ALA A 156 -8.79 -17.11 10.31
N ARG A 157 -8.90 -16.56 11.53
CA ARG A 157 -10.11 -15.90 12.04
C ARG A 157 -10.24 -14.42 11.65
N ARG A 158 -9.34 -13.90 10.81
CA ARG A 158 -9.37 -12.51 10.33
C ARG A 158 -9.50 -11.48 11.47
N ARG A 159 -8.71 -11.67 12.55
CA ARG A 159 -8.80 -10.86 13.77
C ARG A 159 -8.20 -9.47 13.65
N SER A 160 -7.44 -9.15 12.58
CA SER A 160 -6.93 -7.80 12.39
C SER A 160 -8.04 -6.83 12.05
N ARG A 161 -8.07 -5.70 12.75
CA ARG A 161 -8.92 -4.54 12.49
C ARG A 161 -8.20 -3.43 11.75
N ARG A 162 -6.91 -3.63 11.50
CA ARG A 162 -6.07 -2.69 10.78
C ARG A 162 -5.54 -3.33 9.50
N ALA A 163 -5.40 -2.50 8.47
CA ALA A 163 -4.82 -2.94 7.20
C ALA A 163 -3.90 -1.85 6.64
N ARG A 164 -2.90 -2.27 5.89
CA ARG A 164 -2.01 -1.39 5.14
C ARG A 164 -2.19 -1.61 3.64
N VAL A 165 -2.12 -0.52 2.87
CA VAL A 165 -2.02 -0.53 1.41
C VAL A 165 -0.58 -0.16 1.03
N PRO A 166 0.33 -1.15 0.92
CA PRO A 166 1.74 -0.90 0.62
C PRO A 166 2.01 -0.61 -0.84
N LEU A 167 1.19 -1.13 -1.74
CA LEU A 167 1.42 -1.05 -3.18
C LEU A 167 0.17 -0.63 -3.93
N MET A 168 0.32 0.38 -4.77
CA MET A 168 -0.66 0.78 -5.76
C MET A 168 0.08 1.39 -6.95
N GLY A 169 -0.30 1.00 -8.16
CA GLY A 169 0.26 1.54 -9.39
C GLY A 169 -0.78 1.70 -10.48
N VAL A 170 -0.66 2.78 -11.24
CA VAL A 170 -1.41 3.02 -12.47
C VAL A 170 -0.40 3.11 -13.60
N ASP A 171 -0.67 2.43 -14.71
CA ASP A 171 0.18 2.43 -15.89
C ASP A 171 0.49 3.88 -16.32
N PRO A 172 1.76 4.23 -16.59
CA PRO A 172 2.17 5.57 -17.01
C PRO A 172 1.37 6.12 -18.21
N ALA A 173 0.90 5.27 -19.12
CA ALA A 173 0.08 5.67 -20.25
C ALA A 173 -1.25 6.35 -19.84
N PHE A 174 -1.71 6.08 -18.62
CA PHE A 174 -2.94 6.69 -18.08
C PHE A 174 -2.68 7.75 -17.00
N GLN A 175 -1.45 7.87 -16.49
CA GLN A 175 -1.12 8.86 -15.47
C GLN A 175 -1.42 10.28 -15.98
N GLN A 176 -1.75 11.19 -15.05
CA GLN A 176 -2.11 12.59 -15.32
C GLN A 176 -3.30 12.76 -16.27
N SER A 177 -4.17 11.77 -16.39
CA SER A 177 -5.38 11.78 -17.23
C SER A 177 -6.64 11.47 -16.43
N LEU A 178 -7.81 11.79 -16.99
CA LEU A 178 -9.10 11.40 -16.39
C LEU A 178 -9.26 9.88 -16.27
N PRO A 179 -8.92 9.05 -17.28
CA PRO A 179 -8.88 7.59 -17.10
C PRO A 179 -7.97 7.14 -15.96
N GLY A 180 -6.78 7.71 -15.83
CA GLY A 180 -5.86 7.36 -14.75
C GLY A 180 -6.42 7.67 -13.36
N ALA A 181 -7.08 8.80 -13.19
CA ALA A 181 -7.78 9.14 -11.95
C ALA A 181 -8.93 8.16 -11.67
N ALA A 182 -9.70 7.79 -12.71
CA ALA A 182 -10.77 6.80 -12.57
C ALA A 182 -10.25 5.43 -12.18
N ILE A 183 -9.16 4.95 -12.80
CA ILE A 183 -8.49 3.68 -12.47
C ILE A 183 -8.08 3.69 -11.00
N ALA A 184 -7.41 4.76 -10.55
CA ALA A 184 -6.94 4.87 -9.18
C ALA A 184 -8.09 4.83 -8.17
N TYR A 185 -9.14 5.65 -8.36
CA TYR A 185 -10.30 5.65 -7.47
C TYR A 185 -11.09 4.33 -7.49
N ALA A 186 -11.23 3.69 -8.65
CA ALA A 186 -11.90 2.40 -8.75
C ALA A 186 -11.15 1.29 -8.00
N LEU A 187 -9.82 1.27 -8.09
CA LEU A 187 -8.97 0.36 -7.32
C LEU A 187 -9.11 0.60 -5.82
N ILE A 188 -9.01 1.86 -5.37
CA ILE A 188 -9.18 2.25 -3.97
C ILE A 188 -10.56 1.82 -3.46
N GLU A 189 -11.63 2.12 -4.20
CA GLU A 189 -13.00 1.77 -3.82
C GLU A 189 -13.23 0.27 -3.77
N SER A 190 -12.66 -0.50 -4.69
CA SER A 190 -12.78 -1.95 -4.70
C SER A 190 -12.12 -2.60 -3.47
N VAL A 191 -10.91 -2.15 -3.13
CA VAL A 191 -10.21 -2.61 -1.92
C VAL A 191 -10.95 -2.16 -0.66
N ARG A 192 -11.43 -0.90 -0.61
CA ARG A 192 -12.21 -0.38 0.52
C ARG A 192 -13.41 -1.28 0.86
N LYS A 193 -14.16 -1.71 -0.16
CA LYS A 193 -15.29 -2.63 0.03
C LYS A 193 -14.88 -3.95 0.68
N ALA A 194 -13.75 -4.51 0.24
CA ALA A 194 -13.22 -5.74 0.81
C ALA A 194 -12.74 -5.55 2.27
N LEU A 195 -12.10 -4.41 2.56
CA LEU A 195 -11.64 -4.06 3.90
C LEU A 195 -12.82 -3.89 4.87
N LEU A 196 -13.87 -3.20 4.47
CA LEU A 196 -15.09 -3.04 5.26
C LEU A 196 -15.79 -4.38 5.52
N ALA A 197 -15.88 -5.25 4.51
CA ALA A 197 -16.47 -6.57 4.65
C ALA A 197 -15.71 -7.47 5.65
N ASP A 198 -14.40 -7.23 5.80
CA ASP A 198 -13.54 -7.92 6.79
C ASP A 198 -13.51 -7.20 8.17
N GLY A 199 -14.25 -6.11 8.37
CA GLY A 199 -14.33 -5.38 9.63
C GLY A 199 -13.06 -4.55 9.92
N ILE A 200 -12.35 -4.10 8.91
CA ILE A 200 -11.20 -3.19 9.08
C ILE A 200 -11.71 -1.81 9.47
N GLU A 201 -11.15 -1.27 10.55
CA GLU A 201 -11.50 0.03 11.15
C GLU A 201 -10.48 1.11 10.82
N LEU A 202 -9.21 0.73 10.64
CA LEU A 202 -8.11 1.64 10.33
C LEU A 202 -7.30 1.15 9.14
N THR A 203 -7.05 2.06 8.20
CA THR A 203 -6.17 1.78 7.06
C THR A 203 -4.99 2.74 7.04
N GLU A 204 -3.86 2.25 6.54
CA GLU A 204 -2.68 3.06 6.27
C GLU A 204 -2.26 2.91 4.81
N GLN A 205 -2.04 4.06 4.15
CA GLN A 205 -1.47 4.15 2.81
C GLN A 205 -0.05 4.71 2.94
N SER A 206 0.94 3.88 2.68
CA SER A 206 2.36 4.23 2.85
C SER A 206 3.26 3.35 1.96
N TRP A 207 4.37 3.86 1.47
CA TRP A 207 4.86 5.24 1.62
C TRP A 207 4.46 6.06 0.40
N ILE A 208 4.09 7.31 0.64
CA ILE A 208 3.75 8.25 -0.43
C ILE A 208 4.79 9.36 -0.42
N LEU A 209 5.50 9.53 -1.52
CA LEU A 209 6.48 10.60 -1.67
C LEU A 209 5.79 11.96 -1.44
N ARG A 210 6.43 12.85 -0.65
CA ARG A 210 5.87 14.18 -0.36
C ARG A 210 5.58 14.99 -1.63
N GLN A 211 6.40 14.82 -2.67
CA GLN A 211 6.21 15.49 -3.96
C GLN A 211 5.09 14.89 -4.81
N ASN A 212 4.57 13.70 -4.50
CA ASN A 212 3.45 13.10 -5.23
C ASN A 212 2.12 13.77 -4.86
N LYS A 213 1.95 15.01 -5.34
CA LYS A 213 0.76 15.84 -5.06
C LYS A 213 -0.53 15.17 -5.54
N GLY A 214 -0.49 14.46 -6.68
CA GLY A 214 -1.66 13.79 -7.25
C GLY A 214 -2.21 12.72 -6.31
N MET A 215 -1.37 11.79 -5.86
CA MET A 215 -1.78 10.74 -4.92
C MET A 215 -2.22 11.32 -3.58
N ARG A 216 -1.48 12.30 -3.05
CA ARG A 216 -1.83 12.97 -1.79
C ARG A 216 -3.23 13.60 -1.84
N SER A 217 -3.50 14.40 -2.88
CA SER A 217 -4.81 15.04 -3.06
C SER A 217 -5.95 14.02 -3.18
N MET A 218 -5.71 12.88 -3.84
CA MET A 218 -6.71 11.81 -3.95
C MET A 218 -7.02 11.19 -2.58
N ILE A 219 -6.00 10.89 -1.79
CA ILE A 219 -6.13 10.25 -0.48
C ILE A 219 -6.74 11.23 0.54
N GLU A 220 -6.34 12.49 0.50
CA GLU A 220 -6.90 13.56 1.34
C GLU A 220 -8.38 13.81 0.99
N ALA A 221 -8.76 13.73 -0.30
CA ALA A 221 -10.15 13.89 -0.74
C ALA A 221 -11.10 12.80 -0.23
N ILE A 222 -10.59 11.64 0.15
CA ILE A 222 -11.36 10.54 0.77
C ILE A 222 -11.24 10.54 2.30
N GLY A 223 -10.72 11.62 2.91
CA GLY A 223 -10.69 11.80 4.35
C GLY A 223 -9.47 11.23 5.08
N MET A 224 -8.49 10.70 4.37
CA MET A 224 -7.26 10.24 5.00
C MET A 224 -6.38 11.41 5.44
N ARG A 225 -5.66 11.25 6.53
CA ARG A 225 -4.79 12.28 7.10
C ARG A 225 -3.35 11.78 7.20
N ALA A 226 -2.39 12.66 6.92
CA ALA A 226 -0.99 12.36 7.14
C ALA A 226 -0.74 12.16 8.65
N ALA A 227 -0.27 10.97 9.01
CA ALA A 227 -0.06 10.55 10.39
C ALA A 227 1.43 10.47 10.74
N GLN A 228 2.28 10.06 9.80
CA GLN A 228 3.71 9.88 10.02
C GLN A 228 4.51 10.41 8.83
N THR A 229 5.71 10.95 9.14
CA THR A 229 6.70 11.38 8.14
C THR A 229 7.95 10.52 8.30
N PHE A 230 8.39 9.96 7.19
CA PHE A 230 9.64 9.21 7.09
C PHE A 230 10.63 10.01 6.25
N ARG A 231 11.92 9.96 6.62
CA ARG A 231 13.00 10.65 5.91
C ARG A 231 14.08 9.68 5.52
N ILE A 232 14.58 9.84 4.31
CA ILE A 232 15.83 9.25 3.88
C ILE A 232 16.89 10.34 3.98
N TYR A 233 18.01 10.00 4.56
CA TYR A 233 19.15 10.89 4.74
C TYR A 233 20.27 10.49 3.80
N GLN A 234 21.03 11.47 3.34
CA GLN A 234 22.23 11.26 2.50
C GLN A 234 23.40 12.06 3.02
N ARG A 235 24.61 11.61 2.71
CA ARG A 235 25.86 12.34 2.91
C ARG A 235 26.76 12.09 1.72
N PRO A 236 27.44 13.11 1.17
CA PRO A 236 28.50 12.90 0.19
C PRO A 236 29.56 11.97 0.75
N LEU A 237 30.04 11.03 -0.06
CA LEU A 237 31.24 10.28 0.28
C LEU A 237 32.41 11.24 0.13
N SER A 238 33.16 11.44 1.22
CA SER A 238 34.49 12.09 1.12
C SER A 238 35.35 11.21 0.22
N GLY A 239 35.81 11.76 -0.91
CA GLY A 239 36.79 11.14 -1.75
C GLY A 239 38.14 11.00 -1.05
#